data_a9df3fe4cef9872fe40657cf2206b1b7
#
_entry.id   a9df3fe4cef9872fe40657cf2206b1b7
#
_cell.length_a   1.000
_cell.length_b   1.000
_cell.length_c   1.000
_cell.angle_alpha   90.00
_cell.angle_beta   90.00
_cell.angle_gamma   90.00
#
_symmetry.space_group_name_H-M   'P 1'
#
loop_
_entity.id
_entity.type
_entity.pdbx_description
1 polymer ?
#
loop_
_entity_poly.entity_id
_entity_poly.type
_entity_poly.pdbx_seq_one_letter_code
_entity_poly.pdbx_strand_id
1 'polypeptide(L)'
;MYHPVEKQNQDYNLKMLIFVAYFCNATFFVGFVYFAKPFFIGDKMTKVKQKTKHFLLGAYLKEQLKQTALLLRCIPSTVVTLFVVSVICMNILANKTLIQLDWIALDGGVLISWLSFMCMDVITKHFGPKASTIISFHAVTINLLTCLVFFVASIIPSNANNYEAFDGIFGGTWFVLLGSTIAFLASALINNLLNHTIGKCFHKNPDGKLAYAMRTYVSTFIGQFLDNFIFSVIVFVFFAPIFWDGFCWTVLQCATCALTGAIAELLMEIIFSPIGYRITKKWKAENVGKEYFDYLREASQK
;
A
#
# COMPACT_ATOMS: atom_id res chain seq x y z
N MET A 1 -25.35 32.95 -17.13
CA MET A 1 -25.89 32.43 -15.85
C MET A 1 -25.03 31.24 -15.47
N TYR A 2 -24.16 31.40 -14.49
CA TYR A 2 -23.32 30.30 -14.00
C TYR A 2 -24.20 29.35 -13.15
N HIS A 3 -24.17 28.06 -13.46
CA HIS A 3 -24.93 27.04 -12.75
C HIS A 3 -24.41 26.89 -11.30
N PRO A 4 -25.27 26.79 -10.27
CA PRO A 4 -24.85 26.63 -8.86
C PRO A 4 -24.04 25.37 -8.59
N VAL A 5 -24.12 24.35 -9.44
CA VAL A 5 -23.36 23.08 -9.37
C VAL A 5 -21.84 23.31 -9.62
N GLU A 6 -21.46 24.22 -10.52
CA GLU A 6 -20.04 24.53 -10.80
C GLU A 6 -19.34 25.17 -9.60
N LYS A 7 -20.05 26.05 -8.87
CA LYS A 7 -19.48 26.74 -7.70
C LYS A 7 -19.29 25.81 -6.51
N GLN A 8 -20.16 24.83 -6.36
CA GLN A 8 -20.09 23.81 -5.33
C GLN A 8 -18.90 22.85 -5.60
N ASN A 9 -18.70 22.43 -6.84
CA ASN A 9 -17.56 21.61 -7.23
C ASN A 9 -16.21 22.33 -7.07
N GLN A 10 -16.12 23.63 -7.34
CA GLN A 10 -14.90 24.40 -7.12
C GLN A 10 -14.50 24.50 -5.64
N ASP A 11 -15.45 24.68 -4.73
CA ASP A 11 -15.20 24.77 -3.30
C ASP A 11 -14.77 23.40 -2.71
N TYR A 12 -15.35 22.30 -3.20
CA TYR A 12 -14.95 20.94 -2.86
C TYR A 12 -13.53 20.61 -3.37
N ASN A 13 -13.22 21.01 -4.59
CA ASN A 13 -11.90 20.78 -5.20
C ASN A 13 -10.79 21.55 -4.46
N LEU A 14 -11.06 22.77 -4.03
CA LEU A 14 -10.11 23.58 -3.26
C LEU A 14 -9.87 23.00 -1.85
N LYS A 15 -10.93 22.58 -1.15
CA LYS A 15 -10.83 21.93 0.17
C LYS A 15 -10.07 20.62 0.10
N MET A 16 -10.22 19.88 -0.99
CA MET A 16 -9.47 18.66 -1.24
C MET A 16 -8.00 18.92 -1.55
N LEU A 17 -7.67 19.92 -2.37
CA LEU A 17 -6.28 20.32 -2.62
C LEU A 17 -5.56 20.68 -1.31
N ILE A 18 -6.23 21.40 -0.42
CA ILE A 18 -5.71 21.74 0.92
C ILE A 18 -5.56 20.47 1.77
N PHE A 19 -6.51 19.55 1.73
CA PHE A 19 -6.44 18.28 2.47
C PHE A 19 -5.31 17.38 1.97
N VAL A 20 -5.18 17.20 0.64
CA VAL A 20 -4.11 16.39 0.03
C VAL A 20 -2.74 17.02 0.27
N ALA A 21 -2.62 18.35 0.14
CA ALA A 21 -1.39 19.08 0.45
C ALA A 21 -1.02 18.96 1.94
N TYR A 22 -2.00 19.00 2.85
CA TYR A 22 -1.78 18.82 4.29
C TYR A 22 -1.43 17.36 4.64
N PHE A 23 -2.04 16.40 3.96
CA PHE A 23 -1.80 14.97 4.13
C PHE A 23 -0.44 14.54 3.55
N CYS A 24 -0.03 15.10 2.41
CA CYS A 24 1.31 14.89 1.83
C CYS A 24 2.43 15.62 2.60
N ASN A 25 2.12 16.73 3.28
CA ASN A 25 3.10 17.54 4.00
C ASN A 25 3.25 17.05 5.45
N ALA A 26 4.44 16.64 5.85
CA ALA A 26 4.90 16.44 7.23
C ALA A 26 4.02 15.56 8.15
N THR A 27 2.69 15.66 8.15
CA THR A 27 1.80 14.97 9.08
C THR A 27 1.74 13.47 8.80
N PHE A 28 1.80 13.06 7.54
CA PHE A 28 1.78 11.64 7.16
C PHE A 28 3.11 10.97 7.53
N PHE A 29 4.23 11.62 7.24
CA PHE A 29 5.56 11.09 7.58
C PHE A 29 5.81 11.11 9.10
N VAL A 30 5.39 12.18 9.77
CA VAL A 30 5.48 12.31 11.24
C VAL A 30 4.47 11.40 11.93
N GLY A 31 3.23 11.32 11.45
CA GLY A 31 2.22 10.39 11.96
C GLY A 31 2.62 8.93 11.78
N PHE A 32 3.25 8.58 10.66
CA PHE A 32 3.82 7.25 10.42
C PHE A 32 4.94 6.91 11.40
N VAL A 33 5.86 7.83 11.64
CA VAL A 33 6.93 7.65 12.63
C VAL A 33 6.34 7.43 14.03
N TYR A 34 5.26 8.12 14.38
CA TYR A 34 4.56 7.91 15.65
C TYR A 34 3.75 6.62 15.70
N PHE A 35 3.08 6.23 14.61
CA PHE A 35 2.29 5.01 14.51
C PHE A 35 3.17 3.75 14.46
N ALA A 36 4.28 3.80 13.73
CA ALA A 36 5.24 2.71 13.64
C ALA A 36 6.13 2.54 14.90
N LYS A 37 6.18 3.56 15.77
CA LYS A 37 6.99 3.57 16.99
C LYS A 37 6.72 2.38 17.94
N PRO A 38 5.47 1.99 18.27
CA PRO A 38 5.23 0.82 19.12
C PRO A 38 5.59 -0.51 18.45
N PHE A 39 5.62 -0.57 17.12
CA PHE A 39 5.98 -1.79 16.37
C PHE A 39 7.49 -2.02 16.25
N PHE A 40 8.30 -0.95 16.33
CA PHE A 40 9.73 -1.00 16.03
C PHE A 40 10.66 -0.70 17.23
N ILE A 41 10.12 -0.19 18.33
CA ILE A 41 10.90 0.16 19.52
C ILE A 41 10.32 -0.59 20.72
N GLY A 42 10.99 -1.66 21.11
CA GLY A 42 10.74 -2.30 22.40
C GLY A 42 10.89 -1.30 23.55
N ASP A 43 10.15 -1.52 24.60
CA ASP A 43 9.77 -0.74 25.79
C ASP A 43 10.90 -0.08 26.62
N LYS A 44 11.92 0.55 26.02
CA LYS A 44 13.06 1.16 26.76
C LYS A 44 13.15 2.69 26.74
N MET A 45 12.12 3.42 26.27
CA MET A 45 12.17 4.91 26.28
C MET A 45 11.13 5.57 27.18
N THR A 46 11.10 5.21 28.44
CA THR A 46 10.43 6.00 29.49
C THR A 46 11.45 6.84 30.25
N LYS A 47 11.29 8.17 30.18
CA LYS A 47 12.02 9.22 30.94
C LYS A 47 13.18 9.93 30.23
N VAL A 48 12.89 10.74 29.22
CA VAL A 48 13.79 11.79 28.74
C VAL A 48 13.06 13.14 28.64
N LYS A 49 13.65 14.20 29.21
CA LYS A 49 13.08 15.56 29.26
C LYS A 49 12.86 16.17 27.85
N GLN A 50 11.84 17.00 27.72
CA GLN A 50 11.26 17.49 26.45
C GLN A 50 12.23 18.14 25.42
N LYS A 51 13.28 18.80 25.88
CA LYS A 51 14.30 19.44 25.00
C LYS A 51 15.23 18.42 24.31
N THR A 52 15.53 17.29 24.97
CA THR A 52 16.28 16.17 24.42
C THR A 52 15.45 15.38 23.40
N LYS A 53 14.12 15.44 23.49
CA LYS A 53 13.18 14.71 22.63
C LYS A 53 13.19 15.19 21.17
N HIS A 54 13.30 16.50 20.92
CA HIS A 54 13.40 17.06 19.56
C HIS A 54 14.74 16.73 18.89
N PHE A 55 15.84 16.78 19.63
CA PHE A 55 17.15 16.42 19.12
C PHE A 55 17.23 14.91 18.80
N LEU A 56 16.72 14.07 19.68
CA LEU A 56 16.67 12.62 19.49
C LEU A 56 15.72 12.24 18.33
N LEU A 57 14.62 12.96 18.16
CA LEU A 57 13.71 12.75 17.03
C LEU A 57 14.38 13.09 15.70
N GLY A 58 15.12 14.19 15.62
CA GLY A 58 15.86 14.59 14.42
C GLY A 58 16.96 13.57 14.05
N ALA A 59 17.72 13.11 15.04
CA ALA A 59 18.73 12.06 14.84
C ALA A 59 18.11 10.73 14.41
N TYR A 60 16.98 10.34 15.01
CA TYR A 60 16.22 9.15 14.63
C TYR A 60 15.69 9.24 13.19
N LEU A 61 15.10 10.37 12.81
CA LEU A 61 14.60 10.59 11.43
C LEU A 61 15.74 10.51 10.42
N LYS A 62 16.87 11.15 10.70
CA LYS A 62 18.05 11.09 9.83
C LYS A 62 18.54 9.65 9.64
N GLU A 63 18.54 8.87 10.71
CA GLU A 63 18.93 7.46 10.67
C GLU A 63 17.94 6.61 9.85
N GLN A 64 16.61 6.83 10.01
CA GLN A 64 15.59 6.15 9.20
C GLN A 64 15.70 6.53 7.71
N LEU A 65 15.96 7.78 7.39
CA LEU A 65 16.17 8.25 6.01
C LEU A 65 17.41 7.59 5.39
N LYS A 66 18.52 7.52 6.14
CA LYS A 66 19.73 6.84 5.69
C LYS A 66 19.48 5.34 5.45
N GLN A 67 18.79 4.68 6.36
CA GLN A 67 18.42 3.27 6.21
C GLN A 67 17.51 3.05 5.01
N THR A 68 16.53 3.92 4.78
CA THR A 68 15.63 3.86 3.62
C THR A 68 16.40 4.05 2.31
N ALA A 69 17.29 5.05 2.23
CA ALA A 69 18.10 5.30 1.04
C ALA A 69 19.02 4.11 0.71
N LEU A 70 19.64 3.53 1.74
CA LEU A 70 20.49 2.34 1.58
C LEU A 70 19.68 1.14 1.13
N LEU A 71 18.49 0.93 1.71
CA LEU A 71 17.58 -0.16 1.34
C LEU A 71 17.14 -0.05 -0.12
N LEU A 72 16.69 1.13 -0.56
CA LEU A 72 16.28 1.39 -1.94
C LEU A 72 17.41 1.14 -2.94
N ARG A 73 18.67 1.37 -2.55
CA ARG A 73 19.84 1.08 -3.37
C ARG A 73 20.18 -0.40 -3.43
N CYS A 74 19.90 -1.13 -2.35
CA CYS A 74 20.25 -2.55 -2.21
C CYS A 74 19.20 -3.50 -2.81
N ILE A 75 17.93 -3.12 -2.87
CA ILE A 75 16.89 -3.94 -3.48
C ILE A 75 16.98 -3.81 -5.00
N PRO A 76 16.91 -4.91 -5.77
CA PRO A 76 16.89 -4.84 -7.21
C PRO A 76 15.79 -3.93 -7.75
N SER A 77 16.17 -2.92 -8.52
CA SER A 77 15.26 -1.86 -9.01
C SER A 77 14.05 -2.40 -9.75
N THR A 78 14.21 -3.50 -10.49
CA THR A 78 13.11 -4.17 -11.21
C THR A 78 11.96 -4.55 -10.28
N VAL A 79 12.25 -5.12 -9.10
CA VAL A 79 11.20 -5.55 -8.16
C VAL A 79 10.51 -4.33 -7.52
N VAL A 80 11.28 -3.30 -7.16
CA VAL A 80 10.70 -2.05 -6.64
C VAL A 80 9.83 -1.37 -7.69
N THR A 81 10.30 -1.29 -8.94
CA THR A 81 9.54 -0.69 -10.05
C THR A 81 8.25 -1.47 -10.32
N LEU A 82 8.31 -2.80 -10.42
CA LEU A 82 7.12 -3.63 -10.61
C LEU A 82 6.13 -3.46 -9.46
N PHE A 83 6.61 -3.37 -8.23
CA PHE A 83 5.78 -3.14 -7.06
C PHE A 83 5.06 -1.78 -7.14
N VAL A 84 5.79 -0.69 -7.37
CA VAL A 84 5.22 0.66 -7.49
C VAL A 84 4.23 0.75 -8.64
N VAL A 85 4.60 0.23 -9.81
CA VAL A 85 3.72 0.24 -11.00
C VAL A 85 2.46 -0.59 -10.76
N SER A 86 2.57 -1.77 -10.12
CA SER A 86 1.38 -2.57 -9.80
C SER A 86 0.44 -1.87 -8.82
N VAL A 87 0.97 -1.16 -7.81
CA VAL A 87 0.16 -0.36 -6.87
C VAL A 87 -0.59 0.76 -7.60
N ILE A 88 0.07 1.49 -8.50
CA ILE A 88 -0.57 2.56 -9.29
C ILE A 88 -1.63 1.98 -10.22
N CYS A 89 -1.28 0.92 -10.97
CA CYS A 89 -2.19 0.30 -11.93
C CYS A 89 -3.42 -0.30 -11.24
N MET A 90 -3.27 -0.97 -10.10
CA MET A 90 -4.40 -1.54 -9.38
C MET A 90 -5.39 -0.45 -8.94
N ASN A 91 -4.91 0.71 -8.48
CA ASN A 91 -5.76 1.83 -8.08
C ASN A 91 -6.50 2.46 -9.27
N ILE A 92 -5.85 2.60 -10.42
CA ILE A 92 -6.49 3.11 -11.63
C ILE A 92 -7.55 2.11 -12.14
N LEU A 93 -7.22 0.82 -12.18
CA LEU A 93 -8.11 -0.23 -12.65
C LEU A 93 -9.30 -0.47 -11.71
N ALA A 94 -9.19 -0.19 -10.42
CA ALA A 94 -10.28 -0.31 -9.45
C ALA A 94 -11.49 0.57 -9.77
N ASN A 95 -11.31 1.63 -10.58
CA ASN A 95 -12.44 2.44 -11.10
C ASN A 95 -13.31 1.67 -12.12
N LYS A 96 -12.89 0.50 -12.59
CA LYS A 96 -13.67 -0.33 -13.51
C LYS A 96 -14.18 -1.57 -12.78
N THR A 97 -15.50 -1.67 -12.62
CA THR A 97 -16.14 -2.91 -12.18
C THR A 97 -16.14 -3.93 -13.33
N LEU A 98 -15.57 -5.11 -13.10
CA LEU A 98 -15.53 -6.22 -14.07
C LEU A 98 -16.77 -7.10 -13.98
N ILE A 99 -17.22 -7.37 -12.75
CA ILE A 99 -18.39 -8.19 -12.46
C ILE A 99 -19.19 -7.47 -11.38
N GLN A 100 -20.50 -7.36 -11.56
CA GLN A 100 -21.42 -6.84 -10.56
C GLN A 100 -22.73 -7.63 -10.61
N LEU A 101 -22.96 -8.41 -9.56
CA LEU A 101 -24.19 -9.15 -9.28
C LEU A 101 -24.69 -8.74 -7.90
N ASP A 102 -25.91 -9.12 -7.54
CA ASP A 102 -26.54 -8.74 -6.24
C ASP A 102 -25.72 -9.14 -5.00
N TRP A 103 -24.94 -10.19 -5.12
CA TRP A 103 -24.17 -10.78 -4.02
C TRP A 103 -22.65 -10.76 -4.21
N ILE A 104 -22.16 -10.37 -5.40
CA ILE A 104 -20.72 -10.32 -5.71
C ILE A 104 -20.43 -9.14 -6.61
N ALA A 105 -19.36 -8.44 -6.33
CA ALA A 105 -18.76 -7.48 -7.22
C ALA A 105 -17.24 -7.71 -7.29
N LEU A 106 -16.63 -7.42 -8.43
CA LEU A 106 -15.20 -7.52 -8.65
C LEU A 106 -14.74 -6.34 -9.48
N ASP A 107 -13.75 -5.62 -9.00
CA ASP A 107 -13.16 -4.49 -9.74
C ASP A 107 -11.94 -4.92 -10.58
N GLY A 108 -11.47 -4.02 -11.43
CA GLY A 108 -10.34 -4.28 -12.32
C GLY A 108 -8.99 -4.35 -11.62
N GLY A 109 -8.88 -3.89 -10.39
CA GLY A 109 -7.64 -3.93 -9.61
C GLY A 109 -7.15 -5.35 -9.36
N VAL A 110 -8.08 -6.32 -9.25
CA VAL A 110 -7.75 -7.74 -9.04
C VAL A 110 -6.81 -8.32 -10.11
N LEU A 111 -6.82 -7.76 -11.33
CA LEU A 111 -5.97 -8.24 -12.42
C LEU A 111 -4.47 -8.08 -12.13
N ILE A 112 -4.09 -7.11 -11.30
CA ILE A 112 -2.67 -6.77 -11.05
C ILE A 112 -2.30 -6.77 -9.57
N SER A 113 -3.26 -6.74 -8.63
CA SER A 113 -3.02 -6.67 -7.18
C SER A 113 -2.14 -7.82 -6.66
N TRP A 114 -2.34 -9.04 -7.16
CA TRP A 114 -1.51 -10.20 -6.83
C TRP A 114 -0.01 -9.95 -7.06
N LEU A 115 0.36 -9.14 -8.06
CA LEU A 115 1.77 -8.83 -8.35
C LEU A 115 2.37 -7.94 -7.26
N SER A 116 1.61 -6.99 -6.73
CA SER A 116 2.07 -6.14 -5.62
C SER A 116 2.35 -6.97 -4.37
N PHE A 117 1.46 -7.91 -4.01
CA PHE A 117 1.66 -8.78 -2.85
C PHE A 117 2.82 -9.77 -3.07
N MET A 118 2.97 -10.34 -4.27
CA MET A 118 4.10 -11.19 -4.60
C MET A 118 5.45 -10.44 -4.46
N CYS A 119 5.54 -9.21 -4.96
CA CYS A 119 6.75 -8.38 -4.80
C CYS A 119 7.04 -8.09 -3.32
N MET A 120 6.00 -7.74 -2.55
CA MET A 120 6.09 -7.49 -1.11
C MET A 120 6.56 -8.73 -0.35
N ASP A 121 6.05 -9.91 -0.70
CA ASP A 121 6.45 -11.19 -0.13
C ASP A 121 7.92 -11.53 -0.39
N VAL A 122 8.39 -11.34 -1.63
CA VAL A 122 9.79 -11.55 -2.00
C VAL A 122 10.71 -10.64 -1.17
N ILE A 123 10.35 -9.36 -1.04
CA ILE A 123 11.10 -8.39 -0.22
C ILE A 123 11.07 -8.79 1.25
N THR A 124 9.89 -9.16 1.80
CA THR A 124 9.75 -9.58 3.20
C THR A 124 10.59 -10.81 3.54
N LYS A 125 10.60 -11.79 2.64
CA LYS A 125 11.34 -13.05 2.84
C LYS A 125 12.85 -12.89 2.78
N HIS A 126 13.35 -11.93 2.00
CA HIS A 126 14.78 -11.70 1.85
C HIS A 126 15.30 -10.62 2.80
N PHE A 127 14.66 -9.44 2.83
CA PHE A 127 15.11 -8.28 3.60
C PHE A 127 14.42 -8.11 4.95
N GLY A 128 13.37 -8.88 5.21
CA GLY A 128 12.56 -8.83 6.43
C GLY A 128 11.37 -7.86 6.36
N PRO A 129 10.44 -7.94 7.35
CA PRO A 129 9.18 -7.20 7.33
C PRO A 129 9.36 -5.68 7.41
N LYS A 130 10.40 -5.20 8.11
CA LYS A 130 10.71 -3.77 8.19
C LYS A 130 11.05 -3.19 6.82
N ALA A 131 11.85 -3.90 6.03
CA ALA A 131 12.24 -3.48 4.69
C ALA A 131 11.01 -3.42 3.77
N SER A 132 10.17 -4.45 3.78
CA SER A 132 8.94 -4.48 3.00
C SER A 132 7.99 -3.35 3.38
N THR A 133 7.81 -3.07 4.67
CA THR A 133 7.00 -1.94 5.15
C THR A 133 7.55 -0.60 4.63
N ILE A 134 8.86 -0.37 4.66
CA ILE A 134 9.49 0.85 4.13
C ILE A 134 9.19 1.00 2.63
N ILE A 135 9.32 -0.08 1.86
CA ILE A 135 9.03 -0.07 0.41
C ILE A 135 7.53 0.14 0.14
N SER A 136 6.64 -0.45 0.95
CA SER A 136 5.20 -0.21 0.85
C SER A 136 4.85 1.26 1.04
N PHE A 137 5.45 1.94 2.04
CA PHE A 137 5.27 3.38 2.22
C PHE A 137 5.84 4.20 1.07
N HIS A 138 6.97 3.80 0.52
CA HIS A 138 7.53 4.46 -0.66
C HIS A 138 6.58 4.35 -1.86
N ALA A 139 6.02 3.17 -2.12
CA ALA A 139 5.04 2.96 -3.18
C ALA A 139 3.78 3.80 -2.98
N VAL A 140 3.24 3.83 -1.75
CA VAL A 140 2.08 4.67 -1.40
C VAL A 140 2.37 6.15 -1.61
N THR A 141 3.56 6.63 -1.23
CA THR A 141 3.95 8.03 -1.45
C THR A 141 3.97 8.39 -2.93
N ILE A 142 4.53 7.51 -3.78
CA ILE A 142 4.51 7.70 -5.23
C ILE A 142 3.09 7.64 -5.78
N ASN A 143 2.27 6.70 -5.29
CA ASN A 143 0.87 6.59 -5.70
C ASN A 143 0.07 7.86 -5.36
N LEU A 144 0.23 8.42 -4.15
CA LEU A 144 -0.42 9.67 -3.76
C LEU A 144 0.05 10.86 -4.62
N LEU A 145 1.33 10.93 -4.94
CA LEU A 145 1.84 11.95 -5.87
C LEU A 145 1.23 11.79 -7.26
N THR A 146 1.12 10.56 -7.77
CA THR A 146 0.48 10.25 -9.06
C THR A 146 -0.99 10.67 -9.04
N CYS A 147 -1.73 10.36 -7.96
CA CYS A 147 -3.12 10.79 -7.78
C CYS A 147 -3.26 12.32 -7.77
N LEU A 148 -2.34 13.03 -7.11
CA LEU A 148 -2.33 14.49 -7.11
C LEU A 148 -2.12 15.05 -8.51
N VAL A 149 -1.17 14.50 -9.27
CA VAL A 149 -0.92 14.93 -10.66
C VAL A 149 -2.14 14.71 -11.54
N PHE A 150 -2.79 13.55 -11.46
CA PHE A 150 -4.01 13.27 -12.22
C PHE A 150 -5.17 14.16 -11.82
N PHE A 151 -5.35 14.41 -10.52
CA PHE A 151 -6.36 15.33 -10.03
C PHE A 151 -6.13 16.76 -10.57
N VAL A 152 -4.90 17.27 -10.48
CA VAL A 152 -4.57 18.60 -11.04
C VAL A 152 -4.81 18.63 -12.55
N ALA A 153 -4.45 17.58 -13.28
CA ALA A 153 -4.70 17.49 -14.71
C ALA A 153 -6.21 17.51 -15.04
N SER A 154 -7.05 16.86 -14.22
CA SER A 154 -8.51 16.79 -14.44
C SER A 154 -9.26 18.11 -14.18
N ILE A 155 -8.66 19.05 -13.43
CA ILE A 155 -9.24 20.37 -13.19
C ILE A 155 -8.80 21.43 -14.21
N ILE A 156 -7.82 21.13 -15.06
CA ILE A 156 -7.33 22.05 -16.09
C ILE A 156 -8.32 21.99 -17.29
N PRO A 157 -8.93 23.13 -17.67
CA PRO A 157 -9.87 23.15 -18.79
C PRO A 157 -9.22 22.66 -20.10
N SER A 158 -9.94 21.81 -20.83
CA SER A 158 -9.53 21.34 -22.15
C SER A 158 -10.47 21.82 -23.25
N ASN A 159 -9.91 22.13 -24.41
CA ASN A 159 -10.68 22.45 -25.61
C ASN A 159 -10.95 21.21 -26.50
N ALA A 160 -10.51 20.01 -26.06
CA ALA A 160 -10.77 18.75 -26.78
C ALA A 160 -12.15 18.21 -26.47
N ASN A 161 -12.73 17.43 -27.40
CA ASN A 161 -14.12 16.94 -27.27
C ASN A 161 -14.26 15.67 -26.42
N ASN A 162 -13.18 15.13 -25.85
CA ASN A 162 -13.18 13.82 -25.15
C ASN A 162 -12.55 13.83 -23.75
N TYR A 163 -12.40 15.00 -23.15
CA TYR A 163 -11.77 15.14 -21.82
C TYR A 163 -12.67 14.65 -20.68
N GLU A 164 -13.99 14.60 -20.85
CA GLU A 164 -14.96 14.25 -19.82
C GLU A 164 -14.72 12.85 -19.24
N ALA A 165 -14.30 11.89 -20.07
CA ALA A 165 -13.98 10.54 -19.60
C ALA A 165 -12.73 10.53 -18.70
N PHE A 166 -11.72 11.34 -19.02
CA PHE A 166 -10.53 11.50 -18.19
C PHE A 166 -10.88 12.18 -16.88
N ASP A 167 -11.59 13.29 -16.93
CA ASP A 167 -11.95 14.07 -15.74
C ASP A 167 -12.88 13.27 -14.82
N GLY A 168 -13.80 12.47 -15.38
CA GLY A 168 -14.69 11.58 -14.64
C GLY A 168 -13.93 10.50 -13.85
N ILE A 169 -12.88 9.91 -14.46
CA ILE A 169 -12.06 8.88 -13.79
C ILE A 169 -11.11 9.51 -12.76
N PHE A 170 -10.38 10.55 -13.14
CA PHE A 170 -9.27 11.06 -12.32
C PHE A 170 -9.65 12.22 -11.40
N GLY A 171 -10.69 13.00 -11.75
CA GLY A 171 -11.18 14.12 -10.93
C GLY A 171 -12.32 13.76 -10.00
N GLY A 172 -13.19 12.82 -10.39
CA GLY A 172 -14.40 12.46 -9.65
C GLY A 172 -14.23 11.38 -8.59
N THR A 173 -13.13 10.64 -8.57
CA THR A 173 -12.96 9.44 -7.73
C THR A 173 -11.78 9.49 -6.77
N TRP A 174 -11.38 10.68 -6.34
CA TRP A 174 -10.28 10.86 -5.38
C TRP A 174 -10.47 10.06 -4.07
N PHE A 175 -11.71 9.89 -3.61
CA PHE A 175 -12.03 9.11 -2.43
C PHE A 175 -11.82 7.61 -2.65
N VAL A 176 -11.96 7.11 -3.89
CA VAL A 176 -11.61 5.73 -4.26
C VAL A 176 -10.11 5.52 -4.07
N LEU A 177 -9.30 6.45 -4.57
CA LEU A 177 -7.84 6.42 -4.42
C LEU A 177 -7.40 6.55 -2.96
N LEU A 178 -8.07 7.40 -2.18
CA LEU A 178 -7.83 7.53 -0.74
C LEU A 178 -8.18 6.24 0.00
N GLY A 179 -9.37 5.69 -0.26
CA GLY A 179 -9.83 4.43 0.34
C GLY A 179 -8.88 3.28 0.03
N SER A 180 -8.47 3.14 -1.24
CA SER A 180 -7.50 2.14 -1.68
C SER A 180 -6.13 2.32 -0.99
N THR A 181 -5.66 3.56 -0.84
CA THR A 181 -4.39 3.83 -0.15
C THR A 181 -4.44 3.41 1.33
N ILE A 182 -5.52 3.72 2.04
CA ILE A 182 -5.70 3.34 3.45
C ILE A 182 -5.80 1.80 3.57
N ALA A 183 -6.59 1.17 2.73
CA ALA A 183 -6.78 -0.27 2.70
C ALA A 183 -5.45 -1.00 2.43
N PHE A 184 -4.73 -0.58 1.38
CA PHE A 184 -3.43 -1.14 1.04
C PHE A 184 -2.40 -1.00 2.17
N LEU A 185 -2.31 0.15 2.84
CA LEU A 185 -1.40 0.32 3.97
C LEU A 185 -1.72 -0.62 5.13
N ALA A 186 -3.00 -0.72 5.51
CA ALA A 186 -3.42 -1.60 6.58
C ALA A 186 -3.16 -3.08 6.24
N SER A 187 -3.52 -3.50 5.04
CA SER A 187 -3.32 -4.87 4.54
C SER A 187 -1.84 -5.22 4.40
N ALA A 188 -1.02 -4.30 3.87
CA ALA A 188 0.42 -4.49 3.72
C ALA A 188 1.12 -4.69 5.07
N LEU A 189 0.76 -3.92 6.09
CA LEU A 189 1.31 -4.08 7.44
C LEU A 189 0.96 -5.46 8.02
N ILE A 190 -0.30 -5.88 7.89
CA ILE A 190 -0.77 -7.18 8.39
C ILE A 190 -0.14 -8.32 7.60
N ASN A 191 -0.07 -8.23 6.27
CA ASN A 191 0.59 -9.23 5.44
C ASN A 191 2.08 -9.40 5.83
N ASN A 192 2.80 -8.30 6.00
CA ASN A 192 4.20 -8.33 6.41
C ASN A 192 4.39 -8.98 7.79
N LEU A 193 3.51 -8.65 8.74
CA LEU A 193 3.53 -9.22 10.10
C LEU A 193 3.23 -10.73 10.07
N LEU A 194 2.20 -11.15 9.35
CA LEU A 194 1.80 -12.56 9.22
C LEU A 194 2.90 -13.36 8.54
N ASN A 195 3.43 -12.88 7.41
CA ASN A 195 4.51 -13.54 6.69
C ASN A 195 5.74 -13.76 7.60
N HIS A 196 6.10 -12.76 8.40
CA HIS A 196 7.19 -12.90 9.36
C HIS A 196 6.87 -13.87 10.50
N THR A 197 5.67 -13.78 11.09
CA THR A 197 5.25 -14.60 12.23
C THR A 197 5.11 -16.06 11.85
N ILE A 198 4.47 -16.36 10.72
CA ILE A 198 4.35 -17.71 10.18
C ILE A 198 5.76 -18.27 9.88
N GLY A 199 6.68 -17.43 9.36
CA GLY A 199 8.07 -17.83 9.13
C GLY A 199 8.79 -18.34 10.37
N LYS A 200 8.47 -17.80 11.56
CA LYS A 200 9.04 -18.26 12.84
C LYS A 200 8.56 -19.66 13.24
N CYS A 201 7.42 -20.12 12.75
CA CYS A 201 6.91 -21.47 13.04
C CYS A 201 7.73 -22.56 12.33
N PHE A 202 8.46 -22.23 11.27
CA PHE A 202 9.25 -23.17 10.48
C PHE A 202 10.75 -23.17 10.86
N HIS A 203 11.07 -23.28 12.15
CA HIS A 203 12.46 -23.20 12.65
C HIS A 203 13.43 -24.23 12.04
N LYS A 204 12.94 -25.45 11.72
CA LYS A 204 13.80 -26.54 11.21
C LYS A 204 14.21 -26.35 9.75
N ASN A 205 13.34 -25.76 8.92
CA ASN A 205 13.59 -25.52 7.51
C ASN A 205 12.89 -24.23 7.02
N PRO A 206 13.38 -23.05 7.42
CA PRO A 206 12.74 -21.79 7.12
C PRO A 206 12.74 -21.42 5.62
N ASP A 207 13.66 -22.00 4.86
CA ASP A 207 13.84 -21.76 3.41
C ASP A 207 13.25 -22.88 2.53
N GLY A 208 12.57 -23.85 3.15
CA GLY A 208 11.89 -24.93 2.45
C GLY A 208 10.71 -24.46 1.62
N LYS A 209 10.37 -25.21 0.57
CA LYS A 209 9.22 -24.92 -0.29
C LYS A 209 7.90 -24.79 0.50
N LEU A 210 7.69 -25.69 1.47
CA LEU A 210 6.50 -25.67 2.32
C LEU A 210 6.43 -24.42 3.20
N ALA A 211 7.55 -24.07 3.84
CA ALA A 211 7.62 -22.84 4.65
C ALA A 211 7.36 -21.59 3.80
N TYR A 212 7.93 -21.55 2.60
CA TYR A 212 7.68 -20.48 1.64
C TYR A 212 6.20 -20.40 1.26
N ALA A 213 5.59 -21.51 0.85
CA ALA A 213 4.20 -21.58 0.42
C ALA A 213 3.23 -21.17 1.54
N MET A 214 3.40 -21.70 2.76
CA MET A 214 2.54 -21.37 3.88
C MET A 214 2.66 -19.89 4.27
N ARG A 215 3.87 -19.34 4.29
CA ARG A 215 4.08 -17.92 4.57
C ARG A 215 3.41 -17.04 3.51
N THR A 216 3.57 -17.39 2.24
CA THR A 216 2.97 -16.66 1.12
C THR A 216 1.46 -16.78 1.16
N TYR A 217 0.90 -17.98 1.06
CA TYR A 217 -0.53 -18.14 0.82
C TYR A 217 -1.41 -17.67 1.99
N VAL A 218 -1.00 -17.94 3.23
CA VAL A 218 -1.79 -17.50 4.39
C VAL A 218 -1.70 -15.99 4.57
N SER A 219 -0.51 -15.41 4.44
CA SER A 219 -0.36 -13.95 4.60
C SER A 219 -1.04 -13.18 3.47
N THR A 220 -0.93 -13.67 2.22
CA THR A 220 -1.58 -13.07 1.06
C THR A 220 -3.10 -13.13 1.20
N PHE A 221 -3.67 -14.32 1.49
CA PHE A 221 -5.11 -14.46 1.61
C PHE A 221 -5.71 -13.50 2.65
N ILE A 222 -5.12 -13.43 3.84
CA ILE A 222 -5.59 -12.53 4.89
C ILE A 222 -5.35 -11.06 4.50
N GLY A 223 -4.19 -10.75 3.93
CA GLY A 223 -3.85 -9.41 3.47
C GLY A 223 -4.82 -8.92 2.40
N GLN A 224 -5.09 -9.72 1.37
CA GLN A 224 -6.00 -9.40 0.28
C GLN A 224 -7.46 -9.28 0.75
N PHE A 225 -7.91 -10.18 1.64
CA PHE A 225 -9.23 -10.05 2.22
C PHE A 225 -9.40 -8.74 2.96
N LEU A 226 -8.42 -8.35 3.78
CA LEU A 226 -8.47 -7.09 4.52
C LEU A 226 -8.37 -5.87 3.60
N ASP A 227 -7.55 -5.93 2.56
CA ASP A 227 -7.44 -4.87 1.56
C ASP A 227 -8.79 -4.61 0.90
N ASN A 228 -9.36 -5.62 0.28
CA ASN A 228 -10.63 -5.54 -0.41
C ASN A 228 -11.79 -5.16 0.53
N PHE A 229 -11.80 -5.68 1.78
CA PHE A 229 -12.84 -5.38 2.76
C PHE A 229 -12.78 -3.92 3.24
N ILE A 230 -11.60 -3.46 3.65
CA ILE A 230 -11.41 -2.07 4.13
C ILE A 230 -11.69 -1.10 2.99
N PHE A 231 -11.19 -1.39 1.79
CA PHE A 231 -11.48 -0.60 0.59
C PHE A 231 -12.99 -0.49 0.34
N SER A 232 -13.68 -1.63 0.26
CA SER A 232 -15.11 -1.66 -0.03
C SER A 232 -15.94 -0.92 1.03
N VAL A 233 -15.59 -1.06 2.30
CA VAL A 233 -16.27 -0.34 3.39
C VAL A 233 -16.03 1.16 3.28
N ILE A 234 -14.79 1.61 3.09
CA ILE A 234 -14.47 3.03 2.98
C ILE A 234 -15.16 3.65 1.76
N VAL A 235 -15.04 3.01 0.61
CA VAL A 235 -15.54 3.57 -0.65
C VAL A 235 -17.05 3.42 -0.74
N PHE A 236 -17.60 2.23 -0.61
CA PHE A 236 -19.00 1.96 -0.95
C PHE A 236 -19.99 2.13 0.21
N VAL A 237 -19.52 2.08 1.46
CA VAL A 237 -20.40 2.31 2.63
C VAL A 237 -20.31 3.76 3.12
N PHE A 238 -19.12 4.39 3.13
CA PHE A 238 -18.96 5.73 3.66
C PHE A 238 -18.99 6.82 2.57
N PHE A 239 -18.22 6.69 1.50
CA PHE A 239 -18.07 7.78 0.52
C PHE A 239 -19.11 7.73 -0.61
N ALA A 240 -19.39 6.57 -1.18
CA ALA A 240 -20.29 6.46 -2.33
C ALA A 240 -21.70 7.02 -2.07
N PRO A 241 -22.32 6.85 -0.89
CA PRO A 241 -23.61 7.48 -0.60
C PRO A 241 -23.59 9.01 -0.69
N ILE A 242 -22.43 9.62 -0.45
CA ILE A 242 -22.26 11.08 -0.44
C ILE A 242 -21.97 11.61 -1.85
N PHE A 243 -21.17 10.87 -2.63
CA PHE A 243 -20.62 11.34 -3.91
C PHE A 243 -21.24 10.67 -5.15
N TRP A 244 -21.94 9.53 -5.00
CA TRP A 244 -22.58 8.77 -6.07
C TRP A 244 -24.10 8.63 -5.82
N ASP A 245 -24.80 9.74 -5.65
CA ASP A 245 -26.26 9.85 -5.61
C ASP A 245 -26.97 8.80 -4.71
N GLY A 246 -26.38 8.51 -3.53
CA GLY A 246 -26.97 7.58 -2.57
C GLY A 246 -26.65 6.11 -2.84
N PHE A 247 -25.76 5.79 -3.79
CA PHE A 247 -25.29 4.42 -4.00
C PHE A 247 -24.57 3.89 -2.74
N CYS A 248 -24.99 2.75 -2.23
CA CYS A 248 -24.45 2.18 -1.00
C CYS A 248 -24.42 0.65 -1.08
N TRP A 249 -23.33 0.05 -0.57
CA TRP A 249 -23.26 -1.39 -0.35
C TRP A 249 -23.54 -1.73 1.11
N THR A 250 -24.09 -2.92 1.34
CA THR A 250 -24.20 -3.50 2.67
C THR A 250 -22.85 -4.04 3.10
N VAL A 251 -22.61 -4.13 4.41
CA VAL A 251 -21.39 -4.73 4.95
C VAL A 251 -21.23 -6.20 4.50
N LEU A 252 -22.35 -6.92 4.30
CA LEU A 252 -22.32 -8.28 3.76
C LEU A 252 -21.81 -8.32 2.31
N GLN A 253 -22.25 -7.40 1.46
CA GLN A 253 -21.74 -7.27 0.08
C GLN A 253 -20.24 -6.95 0.10
N CYS A 254 -19.79 -6.06 0.97
CA CYS A 254 -18.35 -5.79 1.14
C CYS A 254 -17.57 -7.05 1.55
N ALA A 255 -18.10 -7.84 2.47
CA ALA A 255 -17.44 -9.06 2.95
C ALA A 255 -17.38 -10.15 1.86
N THR A 256 -18.47 -10.34 1.10
CA THR A 256 -18.50 -11.33 0.00
C THR A 256 -17.61 -10.90 -1.18
N CYS A 257 -17.60 -9.61 -1.51
CA CYS A 257 -16.68 -9.06 -2.49
C CYS A 257 -15.22 -9.28 -2.07
N ALA A 258 -14.90 -8.95 -0.82
CA ALA A 258 -13.55 -9.12 -0.27
C ALA A 258 -13.10 -10.59 -0.30
N LEU A 259 -14.00 -11.51 0.05
CA LEU A 259 -13.69 -12.95 0.03
C LEU A 259 -13.43 -13.44 -1.39
N THR A 260 -14.26 -13.04 -2.34
CA THR A 260 -14.10 -13.45 -3.74
C THR A 260 -12.84 -12.87 -4.37
N GLY A 261 -12.57 -11.58 -4.12
CA GLY A 261 -11.32 -10.93 -4.54
C GLY A 261 -10.10 -11.65 -3.97
N ALA A 262 -10.08 -11.90 -2.66
CA ALA A 262 -8.99 -12.61 -2.00
C ALA A 262 -8.76 -14.03 -2.56
N ILE A 263 -9.82 -14.77 -2.90
CA ILE A 263 -9.71 -16.08 -3.53
C ILE A 263 -9.10 -15.96 -4.94
N ALA A 264 -9.60 -15.03 -5.76
CA ALA A 264 -9.10 -14.82 -7.11
C ALA A 264 -7.60 -14.43 -7.10
N GLU A 265 -7.22 -13.51 -6.23
CA GLU A 265 -5.84 -13.06 -6.08
C GLU A 265 -4.93 -14.15 -5.52
N LEU A 266 -5.41 -14.95 -4.56
CA LEU A 266 -4.67 -16.12 -4.06
C LEU A 266 -4.42 -17.16 -5.15
N LEU A 267 -5.38 -17.42 -6.05
CA LEU A 267 -5.19 -18.31 -7.18
C LEU A 267 -4.08 -17.81 -8.11
N MET A 268 -4.06 -16.51 -8.39
CA MET A 268 -2.98 -15.90 -9.15
C MET A 268 -1.63 -15.99 -8.43
N GLU A 269 -1.61 -15.77 -7.12
CA GLU A 269 -0.39 -15.94 -6.31
C GLU A 269 0.13 -17.38 -6.36
N ILE A 270 -0.74 -18.39 -6.26
CA ILE A 270 -0.35 -19.81 -6.37
C ILE A 270 0.33 -20.11 -7.72
N ILE A 271 -0.23 -19.56 -8.82
CA ILE A 271 0.32 -19.73 -10.16
C ILE A 271 1.71 -19.10 -10.28
N PHE A 272 1.91 -17.91 -9.70
CA PHE A 272 3.14 -17.14 -9.86
C PHE A 272 4.15 -17.29 -8.72
N SER A 273 3.78 -17.86 -7.56
CA SER A 273 4.67 -18.05 -6.41
C SER A 273 5.98 -18.85 -6.71
N PRO A 274 6.01 -19.80 -7.67
CA PRO A 274 7.29 -20.44 -8.05
C PRO A 274 8.34 -19.44 -8.56
N ILE A 275 7.90 -18.34 -9.19
CA ILE A 275 8.79 -17.25 -9.64
C ILE A 275 9.36 -16.51 -8.42
N GLY A 276 8.52 -16.12 -7.48
CA GLY A 276 8.95 -15.45 -6.23
C GLY A 276 9.92 -16.32 -5.42
N TYR A 277 9.67 -17.64 -5.33
CA TYR A 277 10.59 -18.57 -4.69
C TYR A 277 11.97 -18.62 -5.36
N ARG A 278 12.01 -18.68 -6.71
CA ARG A 278 13.27 -18.67 -7.48
C ARG A 278 14.04 -17.37 -7.28
N ILE A 279 13.35 -16.22 -7.31
CA ILE A 279 13.94 -14.90 -7.08
C ILE A 279 14.58 -14.84 -5.68
N THR A 280 13.85 -15.22 -4.63
CA THR A 280 14.36 -15.21 -3.25
C THR A 280 15.57 -16.12 -3.08
N LYS A 281 15.54 -17.31 -3.68
CA LYS A 281 16.67 -18.25 -3.64
C LYS A 281 17.90 -17.70 -4.38
N LYS A 282 17.69 -17.08 -5.55
CA LYS A 282 18.76 -16.42 -6.32
C LYS A 282 19.38 -15.28 -5.52
N TRP A 283 18.60 -14.41 -4.92
CA TRP A 283 19.08 -13.29 -4.12
C TRP A 283 19.93 -13.75 -2.92
N LYS A 284 19.54 -14.85 -2.27
CA LYS A 284 20.34 -15.44 -1.20
C LYS A 284 21.69 -15.96 -1.71
N ALA A 285 21.72 -16.65 -2.87
CA ALA A 285 22.95 -17.17 -3.46
C ALA A 285 23.90 -16.05 -3.91
N GLU A 286 23.37 -14.93 -4.41
CA GLU A 286 24.13 -13.78 -4.90
C GLU A 286 24.45 -12.76 -3.79
N ASN A 287 24.06 -13.02 -2.54
CA ASN A 287 24.20 -12.10 -1.40
C ASN A 287 23.65 -10.70 -1.69
N VAL A 288 22.50 -10.61 -2.36
CA VAL A 288 21.84 -9.34 -2.69
C VAL A 288 21.55 -8.56 -1.40
N GLY A 289 21.92 -7.28 -1.35
CA GLY A 289 21.71 -6.44 -0.18
C GLY A 289 22.71 -6.62 0.94
N LYS A 290 23.88 -7.23 0.71
CA LYS A 290 24.93 -7.42 1.73
C LYS A 290 25.22 -6.12 2.50
N GLU A 291 25.37 -4.99 1.81
CA GLU A 291 25.64 -3.68 2.40
C GLU A 291 24.56 -3.25 3.41
N TYR A 292 23.29 -3.53 3.11
CA TYR A 292 22.16 -3.27 4.02
C TYR A 292 22.21 -4.17 5.26
N PHE A 293 22.51 -5.46 5.11
CA PHE A 293 22.61 -6.38 6.23
C PHE A 293 23.81 -6.08 7.13
N ASP A 294 24.95 -5.70 6.56
CA ASP A 294 26.14 -5.30 7.31
C ASP A 294 25.86 -4.02 8.12
N TYR A 295 25.21 -3.02 7.52
CA TYR A 295 24.75 -1.83 8.21
C TYR A 295 23.82 -2.15 9.39
N LEU A 296 22.86 -3.07 9.23
CA LEU A 296 21.97 -3.48 10.32
C LEU A 296 22.72 -4.16 11.46
N ARG A 297 23.74 -4.97 11.17
CA ARG A 297 24.59 -5.61 12.18
C ARG A 297 25.38 -4.57 12.98
N GLU A 298 26.00 -3.63 12.30
CA GLU A 298 26.75 -2.53 12.95
C GLU A 298 25.84 -1.66 13.83
N ALA A 299 24.61 -1.35 13.34
CA ALA A 299 23.63 -0.59 14.11
C ALA A 299 23.09 -1.33 15.34
N SER A 300 23.08 -2.67 15.32
CA SER A 300 22.65 -3.49 16.46
C SER A 300 23.72 -3.66 17.56
N GLN A 301 24.99 -3.36 17.24
CA GLN A 301 26.13 -3.44 18.19
C GLN A 301 26.40 -2.12 18.92
N LYS A 302 25.79 -1.03 18.48
CA LYS A 302 25.80 0.30 19.12
C LYS A 302 24.62 0.49 20.05
#